data_55c0315a0a6000d21655add701852cf5
#
_entry.id   55c0315a0a6000d21655add701852cf5
#
_cell.length_a   1.000
_cell.length_b   1.000
_cell.length_c   1.000
_cell.angle_alpha   90.00
_cell.angle_beta   90.00
_cell.angle_gamma   90.00
#
_symmetry.space_group_name_H-M   'P 1'
#
loop_
_entity.id
_entity.type
_entity.pdbx_description
1 polymer ?
#
loop_
_entity_poly.entity_id
_entity_poly.type
_entity_poly.pdbx_seq_one_letter_code
_entity_poly.pdbx_strand_id
1 'polypeptide(L)'
;MAKTSSIEKNKRRRRLTKKFSARRAKLKEIVMNKSLPMEDRFTATLQLAKLPRNGARNRIRNRCEVSGRARGFYRKVKLSRIALRELGNKGLIPGMVKSSW
;
A
#
# COMPACT_ATOMS: atom_id res chain seq x y z
N MET A 1 11.93 -4.86 -15.63
CA MET A 1 10.47 -4.99 -15.46
C MET A 1 10.13 -5.84 -14.24
N ALA A 2 9.04 -5.55 -13.57
CA ALA A 2 8.59 -6.34 -12.45
C ALA A 2 7.91 -7.64 -12.92
N LYS A 3 8.11 -8.71 -12.16
CA LYS A 3 7.42 -9.98 -12.42
C LYS A 3 5.92 -9.83 -12.15
N THR A 4 5.10 -10.48 -12.96
CA THR A 4 3.63 -10.51 -12.78
C THR A 4 3.25 -11.02 -11.38
N SER A 5 3.97 -12.01 -10.85
CA SER A 5 3.75 -12.53 -9.50
C SER A 5 3.89 -11.45 -8.41
N SER A 6 4.86 -10.54 -8.55
CA SER A 6 5.05 -9.43 -7.60
C SER A 6 3.92 -8.43 -7.66
N ILE A 7 3.42 -8.12 -8.85
CA ILE A 7 2.28 -7.23 -9.07
C ILE A 7 1.01 -7.84 -8.46
N GLU A 8 0.73 -9.10 -8.75
CA GLU A 8 -0.45 -9.80 -8.23
C GLU A 8 -0.41 -9.97 -6.71
N LYS A 9 0.77 -10.25 -6.15
CA LYS A 9 0.97 -10.29 -4.69
C LYS A 9 0.63 -8.94 -4.04
N ASN A 10 1.04 -7.84 -4.64
CA ASN A 10 0.73 -6.50 -4.15
C ASN A 10 -0.77 -6.18 -4.22
N LYS A 11 -1.45 -6.56 -5.31
CA LYS A 11 -2.91 -6.44 -5.45
C LYS A 11 -3.65 -7.23 -4.38
N ARG A 12 -3.19 -8.46 -4.09
CA ARG A 12 -3.74 -9.30 -3.02
C ARG A 12 -3.58 -8.63 -1.65
N ARG A 13 -2.43 -8.06 -1.37
CA ARG A 13 -2.17 -7.31 -0.14
C ARG A 13 -3.13 -6.11 0.01
N ARG A 14 -3.37 -5.36 -1.06
CA ARG A 14 -4.33 -4.25 -1.05
C ARG A 14 -5.75 -4.72 -0.74
N ARG A 15 -6.20 -5.81 -1.35
CA ARG A 15 -7.52 -6.40 -1.08
C ARG A 15 -7.66 -6.84 0.39
N LEU A 16 -6.67 -7.55 0.91
CA LEU A 16 -6.66 -8.01 2.30
C LEU A 16 -6.61 -6.84 3.29
N THR A 17 -5.82 -5.83 3.01
CA THR A 17 -5.74 -4.62 3.84
C THR A 17 -7.10 -3.92 3.92
N LYS A 18 -7.78 -3.77 2.79
CA LYS A 18 -9.13 -3.18 2.75
C LYS A 18 -10.13 -4.04 3.53
N LYS A 19 -10.08 -5.36 3.35
CA LYS A 19 -10.98 -6.31 4.04
C LYS A 19 -10.83 -6.25 5.56
N PHE A 20 -9.61 -6.20 6.06
CA PHE A 20 -9.32 -6.26 7.50
C PHE A 20 -9.07 -4.90 8.16
N SER A 21 -9.21 -3.79 7.44
CA SER A 21 -8.89 -2.45 7.95
C SER A 21 -9.70 -2.08 9.19
N ALA A 22 -11.01 -2.28 9.16
CA ALA A 22 -11.91 -1.96 10.27
C ALA A 22 -11.62 -2.84 11.50
N ARG A 23 -11.41 -4.14 11.30
CA ARG A 23 -11.09 -5.07 12.38
C ARG A 23 -9.76 -4.73 13.03
N ARG A 24 -8.72 -4.44 12.25
CA ARG A 24 -7.42 -4.02 12.75
C ARG A 24 -7.51 -2.72 13.53
N ALA A 25 -8.26 -1.74 13.05
CA ALA A 25 -8.43 -0.45 13.71
C ALA A 25 -9.06 -0.62 15.10
N LYS A 26 -10.14 -1.40 15.19
CA LYS A 26 -10.80 -1.70 16.46
C LYS A 26 -9.89 -2.40 17.46
N LEU A 27 -9.20 -3.44 17.02
CA LEU A 27 -8.28 -4.19 17.89
C LEU A 27 -7.09 -3.32 18.34
N LYS A 28 -6.56 -2.49 17.46
CA LYS A 28 -5.47 -1.58 17.78
C LYS A 28 -5.92 -0.51 18.79
N GLU A 29 -7.12 0.01 18.67
CA GLU A 29 -7.71 0.95 19.62
C GLU A 29 -7.79 0.33 21.01
N ILE A 30 -8.29 -0.90 21.12
CA ILE A 30 -8.36 -1.64 22.40
C ILE A 30 -6.96 -1.84 22.99
N VAL A 31 -5.99 -2.26 22.18
CA VAL A 31 -4.60 -2.50 22.63
C VAL A 31 -3.95 -1.21 23.14
N MET A 32 -4.22 -0.08 22.51
CA MET A 32 -3.63 1.22 22.87
C MET A 32 -4.34 1.92 24.02
N ASN A 33 -5.54 1.50 24.40
CA ASN A 33 -6.29 2.09 25.48
C ASN A 33 -5.77 1.62 26.83
N LYS A 34 -5.06 2.50 27.53
CA LYS A 34 -4.45 2.20 28.83
C LYS A 34 -5.46 2.09 29.99
N SER A 35 -6.69 2.59 29.80
CA SER A 35 -7.74 2.53 30.82
C SER A 35 -8.43 1.17 30.93
N LEU A 36 -8.26 0.31 29.92
CA LEU A 36 -8.84 -1.03 29.90
C LEU A 36 -8.01 -2.02 30.74
N PRO A 37 -8.65 -3.08 31.28
CA PRO A 37 -7.94 -4.17 31.99
C PRO A 37 -6.89 -4.82 31.08
N MET A 38 -5.79 -5.28 31.67
CA MET A 38 -4.71 -5.92 30.93
C MET A 38 -5.14 -7.20 30.22
N GLU A 39 -6.10 -7.94 30.77
CA GLU A 39 -6.65 -9.17 30.18
C GLU A 39 -7.33 -8.88 28.83
N ASP A 40 -8.17 -7.85 28.75
CA ASP A 40 -8.83 -7.45 27.51
C ASP A 40 -7.82 -6.98 26.44
N ARG A 41 -6.83 -6.22 26.88
CA ARG A 41 -5.75 -5.75 25.99
C ARG A 41 -4.92 -6.92 25.47
N PHE A 42 -4.60 -7.89 26.31
CA PHE A 42 -3.86 -9.10 25.92
C PHE A 42 -4.65 -9.94 24.93
N THR A 43 -5.94 -10.15 25.17
CA THR A 43 -6.83 -10.87 24.26
C THR A 43 -6.90 -10.18 22.89
N ALA A 44 -7.03 -8.85 22.87
CA ALA A 44 -7.03 -8.07 21.63
C ALA A 44 -5.69 -8.19 20.88
N THR A 45 -4.56 -8.23 21.58
CA THR A 45 -3.24 -8.43 20.98
C THR A 45 -3.13 -9.80 20.32
N LEU A 46 -3.63 -10.86 20.96
CA LEU A 46 -3.66 -12.20 20.39
C LEU A 46 -4.54 -12.28 19.15
N GLN A 47 -5.70 -11.65 19.17
CA GLN A 47 -6.59 -11.57 18.01
C GLN A 47 -5.94 -10.80 16.85
N LEU A 48 -5.25 -9.71 17.15
CA LEU A 48 -4.51 -8.93 16.15
C LEU A 48 -3.41 -9.77 15.49
N ALA A 49 -2.70 -10.58 16.29
CA ALA A 49 -1.66 -11.48 15.79
C ALA A 49 -2.21 -12.61 14.88
N LYS A 50 -3.45 -13.04 15.12
CA LYS A 50 -4.13 -14.06 14.27
C LYS A 50 -4.54 -13.54 12.91
N LEU A 51 -4.64 -12.22 12.71
CA LEU A 51 -5.00 -11.67 11.41
C LEU A 51 -3.93 -11.94 10.36
N PRO A 52 -4.31 -12.08 9.07
CA PRO A 52 -3.33 -12.32 8.01
C PRO A 52 -2.26 -11.23 7.96
N ARG A 53 -1.00 -11.63 7.88
CA ARG A 53 0.13 -10.69 7.80
C ARG A 53 0.06 -9.80 6.57
N ASN A 54 -0.41 -10.35 5.44
CA ASN A 54 -0.60 -9.60 4.19
C ASN A 54 -1.75 -8.58 4.23
N GLY A 55 -2.55 -8.59 5.28
CA GLY A 55 -3.56 -7.56 5.55
C GLY A 55 -3.01 -6.31 6.24
N ALA A 56 -1.73 -6.25 6.53
CA ALA A 56 -1.10 -5.07 7.13
C ALA A 56 -0.78 -4.01 6.07
N ARG A 57 -1.15 -2.75 6.34
CA ARG A 57 -0.96 -1.63 5.42
C ARG A 57 0.51 -1.38 5.04
N ASN A 58 1.43 -1.59 5.97
CA ASN A 58 2.87 -1.36 5.76
C ASN A 58 3.50 -2.33 4.77
N ARG A 59 2.84 -3.43 4.44
CA ARG A 59 3.32 -4.40 3.43
C ARG A 59 2.94 -4.05 2.01
N ILE A 60 2.05 -3.07 1.80
CA ILE A 60 1.70 -2.57 0.48
C ILE A 60 2.87 -1.78 -0.07
N ARG A 61 3.25 -2.07 -1.31
CA ARG A 61 4.28 -1.33 -2.02
C ARG A 61 3.67 -0.53 -3.15
N ASN A 62 4.06 0.74 -3.26
CA ASN A 62 3.73 1.55 -4.42
C ASN A 62 4.47 1.03 -5.65
N ARG A 63 3.74 0.70 -6.72
CA ARG A 63 4.28 0.21 -7.98
C ARG A 63 3.70 1.00 -9.13
N CYS A 64 4.52 1.21 -10.16
CA CYS A 64 4.08 1.85 -11.40
C CYS A 64 2.85 1.12 -11.97
N GLU A 65 1.82 1.86 -12.34
CA GLU A 65 0.60 1.28 -12.89
C GLU A 65 0.81 0.65 -14.27
N VAL A 66 1.81 1.12 -15.02
CA VAL A 66 2.13 0.62 -16.35
C VAL A 66 3.11 -0.54 -16.33
N SER A 67 4.27 -0.35 -15.66
CA SER A 67 5.37 -1.32 -15.68
C SER A 67 5.48 -2.19 -14.42
N GLY A 68 4.82 -1.81 -13.33
CA GLY A 68 4.92 -2.50 -12.04
C GLY A 68 6.21 -2.24 -11.28
N ARG A 69 7.08 -1.34 -11.75
CA ARG A 69 8.32 -0.99 -11.09
C ARG A 69 8.06 -0.39 -9.70
N ALA A 70 8.74 -0.91 -8.68
CA ALA A 70 8.60 -0.46 -7.29
C ALA A 70 9.49 0.72 -6.92
N ARG A 71 10.55 0.97 -7.68
CA ARG A 71 11.52 2.03 -7.45
C ARG A 71 11.33 3.19 -8.43
N GLY A 72 11.77 4.38 -8.04
CA GLY A 72 11.60 5.57 -8.86
C GLY A 72 10.14 5.89 -9.14
N PHE A 73 9.28 5.75 -8.14
CA PHE A 73 7.84 5.92 -8.25
C PHE A 73 7.41 7.34 -7.85
N TYR A 74 6.62 7.99 -8.68
CA TYR A 74 6.01 9.28 -8.39
C TYR A 74 4.58 9.11 -7.90
N ARG A 75 4.32 9.43 -6.63
CA ARG A 75 3.01 9.23 -6.00
C ARG A 75 1.89 10.03 -6.66
N LYS A 76 2.19 11.23 -7.14
CA LYS A 76 1.20 12.11 -7.76
C LYS A 76 0.58 11.51 -9.02
N VAL A 77 1.40 10.91 -9.87
CA VAL A 77 0.97 10.33 -11.15
C VAL A 77 0.91 8.81 -11.12
N LYS A 78 1.37 8.17 -10.04
CA LYS A 78 1.42 6.71 -9.86
C LYS A 78 2.21 5.98 -10.94
N LEU A 79 3.25 6.61 -11.44
CA LEU A 79 4.11 6.10 -12.49
C LEU A 79 5.57 6.07 -12.03
N SER A 80 6.37 5.16 -12.62
CA SER A 80 7.82 5.17 -12.45
C SER A 80 8.44 6.35 -13.21
N ARG A 81 9.67 6.71 -12.87
CA ARG A 81 10.41 7.77 -13.57
C ARG A 81 10.54 7.50 -15.08
N ILE A 82 10.69 6.23 -15.47
CA ILE A 82 10.81 5.81 -16.87
C ILE A 82 9.48 5.98 -17.59
N ALA A 83 8.39 5.44 -17.04
CA ALA A 83 7.05 5.57 -17.61
C ALA A 83 6.59 7.03 -17.64
N LEU A 84 6.91 7.82 -16.61
CA LEU A 84 6.61 9.25 -16.57
C LEU A 84 7.25 9.99 -17.75
N ARG A 85 8.55 9.74 -17.99
CA ARG A 85 9.26 10.37 -19.11
C ARG A 85 8.69 9.97 -20.46
N GLU A 86 8.46 8.68 -20.68
CA GLU A 86 7.91 8.17 -21.95
C GLU A 86 6.52 8.72 -22.24
N LEU A 87 5.60 8.62 -21.27
CA LEU A 87 4.22 9.10 -21.43
C LEU A 87 4.14 10.63 -21.48
N GLY A 88 5.00 11.32 -20.74
CA GLY A 88 5.10 12.78 -20.78
C GLY A 88 5.57 13.28 -22.13
N ASN A 89 6.55 12.62 -22.75
CA ASN A 89 7.02 12.95 -24.10
C ASN A 89 5.95 12.71 -25.18
N LYS A 90 5.07 11.74 -24.97
CA LYS A 90 3.93 11.46 -25.85
C LYS A 90 2.73 12.38 -25.61
N GLY A 91 2.80 13.26 -24.61
CA GLY A 91 1.69 14.14 -24.25
C GLY A 91 0.48 13.45 -23.63
N LEU A 92 0.66 12.27 -23.04
CA LEU A 92 -0.42 11.46 -22.46
C LEU A 92 -0.71 11.77 -20.98
N ILE A 93 0.09 12.64 -20.35
CA ILE A 93 -0.11 13.03 -18.97
C ILE A 93 -0.70 14.45 -18.95
N PRO A 94 -1.98 14.63 -18.56
CA PRO A 94 -2.60 15.93 -18.53
C PRO A 94 -1.97 16.84 -17.46
N GLY A 95 -1.82 18.13 -17.80
CA GLY A 95 -1.28 19.12 -16.88
C GLY A 95 0.23 19.08 -16.68
N MET A 96 0.94 18.23 -17.42
CA MET A 96 2.39 18.13 -17.33
C MET A 96 3.06 19.12 -18.31
N VAL A 97 3.95 19.93 -17.77
CA VAL A 97 4.78 20.88 -18.55
C VAL A 97 6.24 20.54 -18.31
N LYS A 98 7.03 20.46 -19.40
CA LYS A 98 8.47 20.27 -19.31
C LYS A 98 9.16 21.56 -18.85
N SER A 99 10.04 21.47 -17.87
CA SER A 99 10.87 22.59 -17.46
C SER A 99 12.17 22.71 -18.28
N SER A 100 12.58 21.60 -18.90
CA SER A 100 13.72 21.56 -19.82
C SER A 100 13.50 20.46 -20.87
N TRP A 101 14.24 20.54 -21.97
CA TRP A 101 14.25 19.54 -23.04
C TRP A 101 15.57 18.81 -23.17
#